data_68253f2adc951f3e6028a7e6a6940faa
#
_entry.id   68253f2adc951f3e6028a7e6a6940faa
#
_cell.length_a   1.000
_cell.length_b   1.000
_cell.length_c   1.000
_cell.angle_alpha   90.00
_cell.angle_beta   90.00
_cell.angle_gamma   90.00
#
_symmetry.space_group_name_H-M   'P 1'
#
loop_
_entity.id
_entity.type
_entity.pdbx_description
1 polymer ?
#
loop_
_entity_poly.entity_id
_entity_poly.type
_entity_poly.pdbx_seq_one_letter_code
_entity_poly.pdbx_strand_id
1 'polypeptide(L)'
;MKPVQENDMAKDSYIYTPLPGKPNGPLLFLFHGTGGNENQMLGLALDLLPGVAAISPRGDVSEYGAARFFRRTGEGVYDMDDLAQRTARMADFIKAHAEAAKPSSVLGIGFSNGANILASVLFAEPDLFDAVVLMHPLIPFAPRVNGSLAGKRVLITAGRRDPICPPELTTRLDSYLRADGADVTLEWHEGGHEMRQNELVAARAFLAPYRLEQETGT
;
A
#
# COMPACT_ATOMS: atom_id res chain seq x y z
N MET A 1 28.88 -11.09 12.46
CA MET A 1 27.89 -10.65 13.46
C MET A 1 27.47 -9.18 13.23
N LYS A 2 27.11 -8.80 11.99
CA LYS A 2 26.67 -7.44 11.60
C LYS A 2 25.29 -7.32 10.91
N PRO A 3 24.63 -8.37 10.37
CA PRO A 3 23.32 -8.17 9.71
C PRO A 3 22.17 -7.87 10.66
N VAL A 4 22.24 -8.35 11.90
CA VAL A 4 21.11 -8.23 12.87
C VAL A 4 20.85 -6.78 13.29
N GLN A 5 21.88 -5.93 13.43
CA GLN A 5 21.69 -4.54 13.87
C GLN A 5 21.09 -3.61 12.80
N GLU A 6 21.42 -3.81 11.50
CA GLU A 6 20.86 -2.99 10.42
C GLU A 6 19.38 -3.31 10.18
N ASN A 7 19.01 -4.59 10.28
CA ASN A 7 17.63 -5.04 10.10
C ASN A 7 16.71 -4.59 11.26
N ASP A 8 17.21 -4.57 12.49
CA ASP A 8 16.47 -4.05 13.65
C ASP A 8 16.24 -2.53 13.53
N MET A 9 17.24 -1.77 13.07
CA MET A 9 17.10 -0.33 12.83
C MET A 9 16.08 -0.02 11.72
N ALA A 10 16.00 -0.83 10.67
CA ALA A 10 15.02 -0.66 9.61
C ALA A 10 13.60 -0.95 10.09
N LYS A 11 13.37 -1.96 10.92
CA LYS A 11 12.07 -2.29 11.52
C LYS A 11 11.53 -1.17 12.40
N ASP A 12 12.38 -0.48 13.13
CA ASP A 12 12.02 0.60 14.05
C ASP A 12 12.09 1.99 13.39
N SER A 13 12.26 2.04 12.06
CA SER A 13 12.43 3.31 11.33
C SER A 13 11.16 4.16 11.25
N TYR A 14 9.99 3.59 11.51
CA TYR A 14 8.70 4.28 11.60
C TYR A 14 8.01 3.97 12.93
N ILE A 15 7.17 4.90 13.41
CA ILE A 15 6.14 4.56 14.40
C ILE A 15 5.12 3.69 13.70
N TYR A 16 4.76 2.54 14.26
CA TYR A 16 3.80 1.64 13.64
C TYR A 16 2.96 0.88 14.69
N THR A 17 1.80 0.40 14.29
CA THR A 17 0.99 -0.52 15.08
C THR A 17 1.01 -1.90 14.42
N PRO A 18 1.47 -2.95 15.12
CA PRO A 18 1.36 -4.32 14.66
C PRO A 18 -0.03 -4.89 14.98
N LEU A 19 -0.58 -5.67 14.08
CA LEU A 19 -1.74 -6.53 14.30
C LEU A 19 -1.26 -7.99 14.26
N PRO A 20 -1.39 -8.76 15.35
CA PRO A 20 -1.00 -10.16 15.34
C PRO A 20 -1.93 -10.98 14.44
N GLY A 21 -1.38 -11.97 13.77
CA GLY A 21 -2.10 -12.88 12.89
C GLY A 21 -1.63 -14.33 13.05
N LYS A 22 -2.16 -15.22 12.20
CA LYS A 22 -1.76 -16.64 12.21
C LYS A 22 -0.29 -16.77 11.74
N PRO A 23 0.52 -17.63 12.39
CA PRO A 23 1.89 -17.91 11.94
C PRO A 23 1.93 -18.43 10.49
N ASN A 24 2.96 -18.05 9.75
CA ASN A 24 3.15 -18.42 8.34
C ASN A 24 2.01 -18.00 7.40
N GLY A 25 1.09 -17.15 7.86
CA GLY A 25 0.06 -16.54 7.02
C GLY A 25 0.60 -15.35 6.23
N PRO A 26 -0.25 -14.67 5.46
CA PRO A 26 0.13 -13.44 4.77
C PRO A 26 0.44 -12.31 5.77
N LEU A 27 1.33 -11.41 5.36
CA LEU A 27 1.63 -10.16 6.07
C LEU A 27 1.11 -8.97 5.27
N LEU A 28 0.26 -8.17 5.89
CA LEU A 28 -0.40 -7.03 5.27
C LEU A 28 0.21 -5.72 5.78
N PHE A 29 0.67 -4.87 4.87
CA PHE A 29 1.08 -3.50 5.19
C PHE A 29 -0.04 -2.50 4.89
N LEU A 30 -0.30 -1.56 5.82
CA LEU A 30 -1.41 -0.62 5.77
C LEU A 30 -0.91 0.82 5.77
N PHE A 31 -1.29 1.60 4.76
CA PHE A 31 -0.80 2.97 4.57
C PHE A 31 -1.97 3.96 4.60
N HIS A 32 -2.05 4.76 5.66
CA HIS A 32 -3.10 5.74 5.87
C HIS A 32 -3.08 6.91 4.86
N GLY A 33 -4.18 7.63 4.73
CA GLY A 33 -4.24 8.88 3.98
C GLY A 33 -3.64 10.07 4.74
N THR A 34 -3.54 11.23 4.08
CA THR A 34 -3.06 12.48 4.70
C THR A 34 -3.84 12.79 5.97
N GLY A 35 -3.13 13.09 7.05
CA GLY A 35 -3.70 13.39 8.36
C GLY A 35 -4.14 12.17 9.19
N GLY A 36 -4.00 10.95 8.63
CA GLY A 36 -4.23 9.71 9.36
C GLY A 36 -3.08 9.34 10.30
N ASN A 37 -3.16 8.14 10.85
CA ASN A 37 -2.13 7.58 11.73
C ASN A 37 -2.08 6.05 11.59
N GLU A 38 -1.20 5.41 12.34
CA GLU A 38 -0.97 3.97 12.36
C GLU A 38 -2.17 3.12 12.79
N ASN A 39 -3.23 3.72 13.31
CA ASN A 39 -4.44 2.98 13.73
C ASN A 39 -5.59 3.08 12.73
N GLN A 40 -5.52 4.03 11.78
CA GLN A 40 -6.64 4.36 10.90
C GLN A 40 -7.15 3.18 10.07
N MET A 41 -6.24 2.35 9.57
CA MET A 41 -6.57 1.28 8.62
C MET A 41 -6.73 -0.11 9.27
N LEU A 42 -6.53 -0.24 10.58
CA LEU A 42 -6.56 -1.56 11.27
C LEU A 42 -7.93 -2.23 11.18
N GLY A 43 -9.02 -1.47 11.34
CA GLY A 43 -10.38 -1.99 11.20
C GLY A 43 -10.65 -2.54 9.80
N LEU A 44 -10.14 -1.86 8.78
CA LEU A 44 -10.25 -2.30 7.39
C LEU A 44 -9.52 -3.64 7.15
N ALA A 45 -8.33 -3.82 7.74
CA ALA A 45 -7.59 -5.08 7.62
C ALA A 45 -8.38 -6.25 8.21
N LEU A 46 -8.96 -6.07 9.38
CA LEU A 46 -9.77 -7.10 10.05
C LEU A 46 -11.03 -7.47 9.23
N ASP A 47 -11.61 -6.49 8.56
CA ASP A 47 -12.80 -6.66 7.72
C ASP A 47 -12.50 -7.40 6.41
N LEU A 48 -11.36 -7.08 5.78
CA LEU A 48 -10.98 -7.63 4.47
C LEU A 48 -10.34 -9.02 4.60
N LEU A 49 -9.44 -9.19 5.57
CA LEU A 49 -8.67 -10.41 5.81
C LEU A 49 -8.68 -10.78 7.30
N PRO A 50 -9.75 -11.36 7.83
CA PRO A 50 -9.83 -11.79 9.23
C PRO A 50 -8.67 -12.72 9.61
N GLY A 51 -7.98 -12.42 10.71
CA GLY A 51 -6.85 -13.19 11.21
C GLY A 51 -5.51 -12.93 10.52
N VAL A 52 -5.43 -11.96 9.59
CA VAL A 52 -4.17 -11.55 8.95
C VAL A 52 -3.24 -10.86 9.95
N ALA A 53 -1.94 -11.17 9.86
CA ALA A 53 -0.93 -10.32 10.48
C ALA A 53 -0.80 -9.01 9.71
N ALA A 54 -0.75 -7.86 10.39
CA ALA A 54 -0.57 -6.58 9.70
C ALA A 54 0.43 -5.68 10.42
N ILE A 55 1.04 -4.79 9.63
CA ILE A 55 1.93 -3.71 10.07
C ILE A 55 1.41 -2.41 9.49
N SER A 56 1.11 -1.45 10.34
CA SER A 56 0.56 -0.16 9.93
C SER A 56 1.49 0.97 10.35
N PRO A 57 2.41 1.44 9.48
CA PRO A 57 3.28 2.57 9.79
C PRO A 57 2.54 3.90 9.76
N ARG A 58 3.01 4.87 10.58
CA ARG A 58 2.62 6.27 10.48
C ARG A 58 3.59 7.02 9.57
N GLY A 59 3.06 7.81 8.64
CA GLY A 59 3.86 8.74 7.86
C GLY A 59 4.58 9.73 8.76
N ASP A 60 5.87 9.94 8.52
CA ASP A 60 6.79 10.71 9.37
C ASP A 60 7.09 12.12 8.82
N VAL A 61 6.36 12.56 7.82
CA VAL A 61 6.35 13.93 7.31
C VAL A 61 5.14 14.67 7.88
N SER A 62 5.35 15.89 8.38
CA SER A 62 4.27 16.76 8.85
C SER A 62 3.99 17.87 7.84
N GLU A 63 2.77 17.94 7.34
CA GLU A 63 2.27 19.04 6.54
C GLU A 63 1.22 19.79 7.36
N TYR A 64 1.60 20.93 7.95
CA TYR A 64 0.74 21.72 8.86
C TYR A 64 0.11 20.90 10.00
N GLY A 65 0.85 19.92 10.53
CA GLY A 65 0.38 19.01 11.58
C GLY A 65 -0.28 17.72 11.06
N ALA A 66 -0.60 17.64 9.78
CA ALA A 66 -1.12 16.41 9.16
C ALA A 66 0.02 15.45 8.80
N ALA A 67 -0.05 14.19 9.25
CA ALA A 67 0.95 13.18 8.91
C ALA A 67 0.83 12.76 7.45
N ARG A 68 1.97 12.60 6.77
CA ARG A 68 2.13 12.14 5.39
C ARG A 68 3.34 11.23 5.28
N PHE A 69 3.38 10.44 4.20
CA PHE A 69 4.54 9.57 3.92
C PHE A 69 5.66 10.28 3.15
N PHE A 70 5.37 11.36 2.43
CA PHE A 70 6.34 12.16 1.69
C PHE A 70 5.84 13.59 1.51
N ARG A 71 6.79 14.52 1.19
CA ARG A 71 6.52 15.94 0.99
C ARG A 71 5.93 16.23 -0.40
N ARG A 72 5.12 17.28 -0.46
CA ARG A 72 4.63 17.91 -1.69
C ARG A 72 4.84 19.42 -1.62
N THR A 73 4.93 20.06 -2.76
CA THR A 73 5.00 21.52 -2.88
C THR A 73 3.68 22.15 -3.32
N GLY A 74 2.70 21.33 -3.71
CA GLY A 74 1.35 21.71 -4.10
C GLY A 74 0.48 20.47 -4.31
N GLU A 75 -0.81 20.66 -4.58
CA GLU A 75 -1.71 19.56 -4.93
C GLU A 75 -1.23 18.88 -6.22
N GLY A 76 -0.98 17.58 -6.18
CA GLY A 76 -0.42 16.84 -7.32
C GLY A 76 1.01 17.19 -7.70
N VAL A 77 1.74 17.99 -6.91
CA VAL A 77 3.13 18.40 -7.18
C VAL A 77 4.03 17.87 -6.07
N TYR A 78 4.67 16.73 -6.31
CA TYR A 78 5.49 16.05 -5.32
C TYR A 78 6.92 16.57 -5.26
N ASP A 79 7.51 16.61 -4.06
CA ASP A 79 8.95 16.71 -3.88
C ASP A 79 9.55 15.34 -4.25
N MET A 80 10.03 15.22 -5.48
CA MET A 80 10.47 13.93 -6.06
C MET A 80 11.72 13.39 -5.36
N ASP A 81 12.59 14.23 -4.83
CA ASP A 81 13.77 13.79 -4.09
C ASP A 81 13.37 13.23 -2.73
N ASP A 82 12.45 13.89 -2.03
CA ASP A 82 11.89 13.36 -0.79
C ASP A 82 11.09 12.07 -1.04
N LEU A 83 10.27 12.02 -2.09
CA LEU A 83 9.54 10.80 -2.47
C LEU A 83 10.51 9.63 -2.69
N ALA A 84 11.61 9.83 -3.41
CA ALA A 84 12.60 8.78 -3.66
C ALA A 84 13.24 8.28 -2.36
N GLN A 85 13.65 9.19 -1.47
CA GLN A 85 14.23 8.86 -0.16
C GLN A 85 13.24 8.09 0.72
N ARG A 86 11.96 8.56 0.78
CA ARG A 86 10.91 7.91 1.56
C ARG A 86 10.53 6.54 1.01
N THR A 87 10.53 6.40 -0.32
CA THR A 87 10.29 5.12 -1.00
C THR A 87 11.34 4.09 -0.61
N ALA A 88 12.63 4.44 -0.69
CA ALA A 88 13.73 3.54 -0.31
C ALA A 88 13.64 3.14 1.17
N ARG A 89 13.44 4.11 2.07
CA ARG A 89 13.30 3.86 3.51
C ARG A 89 12.09 2.98 3.83
N MET A 90 10.95 3.19 3.15
CA MET A 90 9.75 2.38 3.33
C MET A 90 9.97 0.97 2.79
N ALA A 91 10.67 0.79 1.68
CA ALA A 91 11.03 -0.52 1.16
C ALA A 91 11.90 -1.29 2.17
N ASP A 92 12.88 -0.66 2.79
CA ASP A 92 13.73 -1.28 3.81
C ASP A 92 12.93 -1.66 5.06
N PHE A 93 12.00 -0.81 5.51
CA PHE A 93 11.07 -1.11 6.60
C PHE A 93 10.23 -2.36 6.30
N ILE A 94 9.64 -2.44 5.11
CA ILE A 94 8.82 -3.57 4.68
C ILE A 94 9.65 -4.85 4.59
N LYS A 95 10.85 -4.80 3.97
CA LYS A 95 11.79 -5.93 3.86
C LYS A 95 12.14 -6.49 5.23
N ALA A 96 12.52 -5.62 6.18
CA ALA A 96 12.92 -6.03 7.52
C ALA A 96 11.80 -6.75 8.29
N HIS A 97 10.56 -6.27 8.16
CA HIS A 97 9.38 -6.94 8.74
C HIS A 97 9.06 -8.27 8.04
N ALA A 98 9.11 -8.32 6.70
CA ALA A 98 8.84 -9.52 5.93
C ALA A 98 9.89 -10.62 6.21
N GLU A 99 11.17 -10.26 6.27
CA GLU A 99 12.25 -11.20 6.63
C GLU A 99 12.09 -11.78 8.04
N ALA A 100 11.66 -10.95 8.98
CA ALA A 100 11.42 -11.41 10.36
C ALA A 100 10.20 -12.31 10.49
N ALA A 101 9.10 -11.99 9.77
CA ALA A 101 7.84 -12.72 9.84
C ALA A 101 7.82 -13.97 8.96
N LYS A 102 8.59 -14.00 7.87
CA LYS A 102 8.61 -15.08 6.84
C LYS A 102 7.19 -15.44 6.40
N PRO A 103 6.41 -14.47 5.91
CA PRO A 103 5.02 -14.69 5.56
C PRO A 103 4.88 -15.56 4.31
N SER A 104 3.69 -16.17 4.12
CA SER A 104 3.35 -16.86 2.87
C SER A 104 3.20 -15.91 1.69
N SER A 105 2.85 -14.65 1.95
CA SER A 105 2.69 -13.58 0.95
C SER A 105 2.83 -12.22 1.62
N VAL A 106 3.34 -11.23 0.88
CA VAL A 106 3.41 -9.83 1.29
C VAL A 106 2.37 -9.02 0.54
N LEU A 107 1.48 -8.38 1.28
CA LEU A 107 0.35 -7.62 0.74
C LEU A 107 0.44 -6.15 1.17
N GLY A 108 -0.12 -5.25 0.35
CA GLY A 108 -0.21 -3.83 0.68
C GLY A 108 -1.60 -3.26 0.45
N ILE A 109 -2.09 -2.41 1.35
CA ILE A 109 -3.28 -1.57 1.15
C ILE A 109 -2.92 -0.14 1.49
N GLY A 110 -3.19 0.80 0.59
CA GLY A 110 -2.98 2.22 0.83
C GLY A 110 -4.16 3.06 0.38
N PHE A 111 -4.43 4.15 1.10
CA PHE A 111 -5.44 5.15 0.73
C PHE A 111 -4.78 6.49 0.46
N SER A 112 -5.12 7.13 -0.67
CA SER A 112 -4.66 8.50 -1.02
C SER A 112 -3.13 8.62 -0.95
N ASN A 113 -2.57 9.46 -0.07
CA ASN A 113 -1.12 9.57 0.15
C ASN A 113 -0.45 8.23 0.48
N GLY A 114 -1.15 7.36 1.23
CA GLY A 114 -0.70 5.99 1.51
C GLY A 114 -0.68 5.09 0.27
N ALA A 115 -1.65 5.25 -0.64
CA ALA A 115 -1.63 4.55 -1.93
C ALA A 115 -0.47 5.01 -2.81
N ASN A 116 -0.10 6.30 -2.71
CA ASN A 116 0.96 6.88 -3.51
C ASN A 116 2.35 6.38 -3.10
N ILE A 117 2.64 6.31 -1.79
CA ILE A 117 3.90 5.73 -1.31
C ILE A 117 3.96 4.23 -1.57
N LEU A 118 2.85 3.49 -1.39
CA LEU A 118 2.77 2.06 -1.70
C LEU A 118 3.05 1.79 -3.19
N ALA A 119 2.45 2.57 -4.10
CA ALA A 119 2.73 2.49 -5.53
C ALA A 119 4.19 2.79 -5.84
N SER A 120 4.78 3.80 -5.18
CA SER A 120 6.19 4.16 -5.37
C SER A 120 7.13 3.04 -4.91
N VAL A 121 6.81 2.36 -3.80
CA VAL A 121 7.57 1.17 -3.36
C VAL A 121 7.39 0.02 -4.36
N LEU A 122 6.18 -0.23 -4.86
CA LEU A 122 5.94 -1.26 -5.87
C LEU A 122 6.76 -1.02 -7.15
N PHE A 123 6.91 0.24 -7.59
CA PHE A 123 7.74 0.57 -8.76
C PHE A 123 9.23 0.38 -8.49
N ALA A 124 9.70 0.74 -7.29
CA ALA A 124 11.11 0.63 -6.93
C ALA A 124 11.54 -0.83 -6.64
N GLU A 125 10.67 -1.61 -6.04
CA GLU A 125 10.93 -2.97 -5.54
C GLU A 125 9.75 -3.90 -5.89
N PRO A 126 9.55 -4.26 -7.18
CA PRO A 126 8.39 -5.05 -7.62
C PRO A 126 8.26 -6.39 -6.91
N ASP A 127 9.38 -7.01 -6.54
CA ASP A 127 9.40 -8.34 -5.90
C ASP A 127 8.99 -8.34 -4.44
N LEU A 128 8.82 -7.16 -3.86
CA LEU A 128 8.47 -7.02 -2.45
C LEU A 128 7.01 -7.39 -2.15
N PHE A 129 6.11 -7.25 -3.13
CA PHE A 129 4.68 -7.52 -2.95
C PHE A 129 4.17 -8.60 -3.90
N ASP A 130 3.25 -9.44 -3.41
CA ASP A 130 2.44 -10.36 -4.21
C ASP A 130 1.18 -9.67 -4.73
N ALA A 131 0.57 -8.80 -3.92
CA ALA A 131 -0.60 -8.02 -4.30
C ALA A 131 -0.67 -6.68 -3.56
N VAL A 132 -1.17 -5.65 -4.24
CA VAL A 132 -1.43 -4.34 -3.64
C VAL A 132 -2.82 -3.82 -3.98
N VAL A 133 -3.42 -3.10 -3.03
CA VAL A 133 -4.67 -2.35 -3.19
C VAL A 133 -4.36 -0.86 -3.08
N LEU A 134 -4.54 -0.13 -4.16
CA LEU A 134 -4.31 1.30 -4.28
C LEU A 134 -5.66 2.02 -4.31
N MET A 135 -6.08 2.55 -3.16
CA MET A 135 -7.36 3.26 -3.05
C MET A 135 -7.15 4.75 -3.27
N HIS A 136 -7.77 5.29 -4.31
CA HIS A 136 -7.65 6.69 -4.74
C HIS A 136 -6.20 7.15 -4.93
N PRO A 137 -5.38 6.43 -5.72
CA PRO A 137 -3.98 6.81 -5.94
C PRO A 137 -3.89 8.05 -6.83
N LEU A 138 -2.93 8.92 -6.53
CA LEU A 138 -2.54 10.03 -7.39
C LEU A 138 -1.07 9.88 -7.77
N ILE A 139 -0.79 9.43 -9.00
CA ILE A 139 0.56 9.31 -9.56
C ILE A 139 0.67 10.26 -10.77
N PRO A 140 1.03 11.53 -10.52
CA PRO A 140 1.01 12.59 -11.56
C PRO A 140 2.24 12.56 -12.48
N PHE A 141 3.13 11.60 -12.31
CA PHE A 141 4.35 11.42 -13.10
C PHE A 141 4.31 10.09 -13.87
N ALA A 142 5.26 9.91 -14.81
CA ALA A 142 5.48 8.61 -15.46
C ALA A 142 6.38 7.75 -14.54
N PRO A 143 5.87 6.66 -13.95
CA PRO A 143 6.68 5.82 -13.09
C PRO A 143 7.81 5.16 -13.88
N ARG A 144 8.87 4.78 -13.18
CA ARG A 144 9.90 3.87 -13.71
C ARG A 144 9.93 2.64 -12.82
N VAL A 145 9.61 1.49 -13.41
CA VAL A 145 9.67 0.22 -12.70
C VAL A 145 11.10 -0.30 -12.75
N ASN A 146 11.64 -0.66 -11.59
CA ASN A 146 12.94 -1.29 -11.48
C ASN A 146 12.79 -2.82 -11.62
N GLY A 147 12.71 -3.31 -12.84
CA GLY A 147 12.46 -4.72 -13.14
C GLY A 147 11.17 -4.91 -13.91
N SER A 148 10.26 -5.78 -13.43
CA SER A 148 9.00 -6.12 -14.10
C SER A 148 7.86 -6.28 -13.10
N LEU A 149 6.65 -5.88 -13.50
CA LEU A 149 5.42 -6.13 -12.75
C LEU A 149 4.70 -7.42 -13.17
N ALA A 150 5.33 -8.25 -14.00
CA ALA A 150 4.73 -9.51 -14.43
C ALA A 150 4.35 -10.40 -13.24
N GLY A 151 3.09 -10.84 -13.21
CA GLY A 151 2.55 -11.65 -12.12
C GLY A 151 2.17 -10.88 -10.85
N LYS A 152 2.40 -9.57 -10.78
CA LYS A 152 1.98 -8.73 -9.65
C LYS A 152 0.50 -8.37 -9.79
N ARG A 153 -0.26 -8.59 -8.74
CA ARG A 153 -1.69 -8.26 -8.72
C ARG A 153 -1.92 -6.88 -8.12
N VAL A 154 -2.64 -6.03 -8.83
CA VAL A 154 -2.92 -4.67 -8.42
C VAL A 154 -4.42 -4.39 -8.51
N LEU A 155 -5.05 -3.99 -7.41
CA LEU A 155 -6.37 -3.39 -7.43
C LEU A 155 -6.22 -1.88 -7.32
N ILE A 156 -6.82 -1.15 -8.24
CA ILE A 156 -7.00 0.31 -8.14
C ILE A 156 -8.47 0.57 -7.89
N THR A 157 -8.79 1.42 -6.90
CA THR A 157 -10.14 1.93 -6.72
C THR A 157 -10.14 3.45 -6.83
N ALA A 158 -11.20 4.04 -7.42
CA ALA A 158 -11.24 5.49 -7.68
C ALA A 158 -12.65 6.04 -7.84
N GLY A 159 -12.82 7.32 -7.50
CA GLY A 159 -14.04 8.08 -7.74
C GLY A 159 -14.03 8.79 -9.10
N ARG A 160 -15.14 8.69 -9.85
CA ARG A 160 -15.28 9.38 -11.14
C ARG A 160 -15.38 10.91 -11.01
N ARG A 161 -15.69 11.42 -9.83
CA ARG A 161 -15.79 12.86 -9.51
C ARG A 161 -14.80 13.25 -8.42
N ASP A 162 -13.67 12.52 -8.33
CA ASP A 162 -12.63 12.81 -7.37
C ASP A 162 -11.87 14.08 -7.78
N PRO A 163 -11.95 15.17 -6.99
CA PRO A 163 -11.27 16.44 -7.33
C PRO A 163 -9.78 16.40 -7.02
N ILE A 164 -9.30 15.42 -6.23
CA ILE A 164 -7.90 15.27 -5.83
C ILE A 164 -7.17 14.34 -6.80
N CYS A 165 -7.83 13.23 -7.17
CA CYS A 165 -7.28 12.21 -8.05
C CYS A 165 -8.08 12.14 -9.36
N PRO A 166 -7.83 13.02 -10.34
CA PRO A 166 -8.58 13.08 -11.58
C PRO A 166 -8.62 11.73 -12.30
N PRO A 167 -9.79 11.31 -12.85
CA PRO A 167 -9.97 10.02 -13.52
C PRO A 167 -8.95 9.72 -14.63
N GLU A 168 -8.48 10.76 -15.32
CA GLU A 168 -7.49 10.64 -16.40
C GLU A 168 -6.13 10.15 -15.86
N LEU A 169 -5.75 10.57 -14.64
CA LEU A 169 -4.51 10.12 -14.01
C LEU A 169 -4.64 8.68 -13.51
N THR A 170 -5.80 8.30 -12.99
CA THR A 170 -6.08 6.91 -12.61
C THR A 170 -6.06 5.99 -13.83
N THR A 171 -6.71 6.38 -14.94
CA THR A 171 -6.71 5.62 -16.20
C THR A 171 -5.29 5.48 -16.76
N ARG A 172 -4.48 6.55 -16.68
CA ARG A 172 -3.09 6.49 -17.10
C ARG A 172 -2.26 5.54 -16.24
N LEU A 173 -2.46 5.53 -14.93
CA LEU A 173 -1.80 4.60 -14.02
C LEU A 173 -2.19 3.14 -14.33
N ASP A 174 -3.48 2.85 -14.52
CA ASP A 174 -3.95 1.53 -14.93
C ASP A 174 -3.27 1.05 -16.22
N SER A 175 -3.26 1.90 -17.25
CA SER A 175 -2.63 1.59 -18.53
C SER A 175 -1.13 1.34 -18.39
N TYR A 176 -0.45 2.12 -17.55
CA TYR A 176 0.97 1.96 -17.28
C TYR A 176 1.30 0.63 -16.60
N LEU A 177 0.56 0.30 -15.53
CA LEU A 177 0.76 -0.96 -14.79
C LEU A 177 0.52 -2.19 -15.67
N ARG A 178 -0.53 -2.16 -16.52
CA ARG A 178 -0.80 -3.24 -17.48
C ARG A 178 0.29 -3.37 -18.54
N ALA A 179 0.80 -2.26 -19.05
CA ALA A 179 1.89 -2.27 -20.03
C ALA A 179 3.18 -2.89 -19.47
N ASP A 180 3.39 -2.76 -18.15
CA ASP A 180 4.53 -3.36 -17.44
C ASP A 180 4.26 -4.82 -16.96
N GLY A 181 3.10 -5.38 -17.33
CA GLY A 181 2.75 -6.79 -17.10
C GLY A 181 1.98 -7.10 -15.84
N ALA A 182 1.54 -6.11 -15.08
CA ALA A 182 0.71 -6.34 -13.90
C ALA A 182 -0.69 -6.86 -14.26
N ASP A 183 -1.25 -7.72 -13.40
CA ASP A 183 -2.66 -8.12 -13.42
C ASP A 183 -3.47 -7.06 -12.65
N VAL A 184 -4.06 -6.11 -13.39
CA VAL A 184 -4.76 -4.96 -12.80
C VAL A 184 -6.26 -5.14 -12.83
N THR A 185 -6.89 -4.98 -11.67
CA THR A 185 -8.33 -4.74 -11.52
C THR A 185 -8.56 -3.26 -11.24
N LEU A 186 -9.47 -2.62 -11.97
CA LEU A 186 -9.84 -1.21 -11.76
C LEU A 186 -11.32 -1.11 -11.44
N GLU A 187 -11.62 -0.61 -10.23
CA GLU A 187 -12.98 -0.42 -9.72
C GLU A 187 -13.30 1.07 -9.58
N TRP A 188 -14.40 1.50 -10.18
CA TRP A 188 -14.88 2.87 -10.15
C TRP A 188 -16.14 3.02 -9.31
N HIS A 189 -16.29 4.17 -8.67
CA HIS A 189 -17.57 4.62 -8.13
C HIS A 189 -17.92 6.06 -8.58
N GLU A 190 -19.18 6.44 -8.46
CA GLU A 190 -19.70 7.75 -8.91
C GLU A 190 -19.43 8.89 -7.92
N GLY A 191 -18.62 8.68 -6.89
CA GLY A 191 -18.29 9.67 -5.87
C GLY A 191 -17.00 10.43 -6.11
N GLY A 192 -16.51 11.08 -5.05
CA GLY A 192 -15.28 11.85 -4.97
C GLY A 192 -14.13 11.06 -4.31
N HIS A 193 -13.43 11.71 -3.37
CA HIS A 193 -12.24 11.18 -2.68
C HIS A 193 -12.58 10.45 -1.37
N GLU A 194 -13.69 9.75 -1.33
CA GLU A 194 -14.12 8.96 -0.18
C GLU A 194 -14.17 7.47 -0.50
N MET A 195 -13.77 6.63 0.45
CA MET A 195 -13.95 5.18 0.33
C MET A 195 -15.42 4.80 0.36
N ARG A 196 -15.87 3.94 -0.57
CA ARG A 196 -17.26 3.47 -0.68
C ARG A 196 -17.37 1.96 -0.58
N GLN A 197 -18.59 1.49 -0.31
CA GLN A 197 -18.87 0.08 -0.08
C GLN A 197 -18.49 -0.84 -1.25
N ASN A 198 -18.67 -0.39 -2.50
CA ASN A 198 -18.25 -1.19 -3.67
C ASN A 198 -16.74 -1.42 -3.73
N GLU A 199 -15.92 -0.45 -3.31
CA GLU A 199 -14.46 -0.59 -3.22
C GLU A 199 -14.07 -1.63 -2.17
N LEU A 200 -14.75 -1.65 -1.02
CA LEU A 200 -14.52 -2.65 0.03
C LEU A 200 -14.92 -4.05 -0.45
N VAL A 201 -16.00 -4.16 -1.22
CA VAL A 201 -16.42 -5.42 -1.86
C VAL A 201 -15.38 -5.87 -2.87
N ALA A 202 -14.88 -4.96 -3.73
CA ALA A 202 -13.84 -5.26 -4.71
C ALA A 202 -12.52 -5.67 -4.02
N ALA A 203 -12.10 -4.95 -2.97
CA ALA A 203 -10.90 -5.29 -2.20
C ALA A 203 -11.04 -6.67 -1.53
N ARG A 204 -12.21 -6.99 -0.96
CA ARG A 204 -12.47 -8.30 -0.34
C ARG A 204 -12.42 -9.44 -1.37
N ALA A 205 -12.95 -9.23 -2.56
CA ALA A 205 -12.90 -10.21 -3.65
C ALA A 205 -11.48 -10.38 -4.19
N PHE A 206 -10.76 -9.26 -4.38
CA PHE A 206 -9.38 -9.25 -4.86
C PHE A 206 -8.42 -9.96 -3.91
N LEU A 207 -8.58 -9.78 -2.60
CA LEU A 207 -7.75 -10.37 -1.56
C LEU A 207 -8.20 -11.79 -1.16
N ALA A 208 -9.31 -12.31 -1.69
CA ALA A 208 -9.82 -13.63 -1.34
C ALA A 208 -8.79 -14.78 -1.47
N PRO A 209 -7.89 -14.82 -2.48
CA PRO A 209 -6.87 -15.86 -2.58
C PRO A 209 -5.86 -15.90 -1.42
N TYR A 210 -5.75 -14.81 -0.67
CA TYR A 210 -4.82 -14.68 0.47
C TYR A 210 -5.49 -14.92 1.82
N ARG A 211 -6.77 -15.30 1.83
CA ARG A 211 -7.47 -15.62 3.08
C ARG A 211 -6.91 -16.89 3.68
N LEU A 212 -6.75 -16.83 4.99
CA LEU A 212 -6.42 -18.01 5.77
C LEU A 212 -7.61 -18.98 5.72
N GLU A 213 -7.34 -20.24 5.41
CA GLU A 213 -8.37 -21.29 5.51
C GLU A 213 -8.92 -21.29 6.93
N GLN A 214 -10.24 -21.23 7.04
CA GLN A 214 -10.89 -21.44 8.34
C GLN A 214 -10.67 -22.92 8.68
N GLU A 215 -10.01 -23.19 9.79
CA GLU A 215 -10.02 -24.53 10.34
C GLU A 215 -11.49 -24.91 10.57
N THR A 216 -12.02 -25.73 9.67
CA THR A 216 -13.29 -26.41 9.93
C THR A 216 -13.05 -27.32 11.11
N GLY A 217 -13.41 -26.84 12.31
CA GLY A 217 -13.40 -27.65 13.53
C GLY A 217 -14.28 -28.88 13.31
N THR A 218 -13.65 -30.02 13.26
CA THR A 218 -14.29 -31.35 13.38
C THR A 218 -14.62 -31.60 14.84
#